data_f300ae47a9dccf913e34fefe3653e8e3
#
_entry.id   f300ae47a9dccf913e34fefe3653e8e3
#
_cell.length_a   1.000
_cell.length_b   1.000
_cell.length_c   1.000
_cell.angle_alpha   90.00
_cell.angle_beta   90.00
_cell.angle_gamma   90.00
#
_symmetry.space_group_name_H-M   'P 1'
#
loop_
_entity.id
_entity.type
_entity.pdbx_description
1 polymer ?
#
loop_
_entity_poly.entity_id
_entity_poly.type
_entity_poly.pdbx_seq_one_letter_code
_entity_poly.pdbx_strand_id
1 'polypeptide(L)'
;MSAFRLEATDLTRTFESGSQAVVALQSMTLQVGAAQVVCLVGPSGCGKSTFLSLAAGLDEPTQGSLYIDGVAIEGPGADRGMVFQKDCLFPWLSVRDNVRFGLGLLETRRSHGASMRRLREHCDELLDRVGLWPFRDSYPSQLSGGMRQRAGIVRALATRPAVLLMDEPFGALDAQTREDMQILLLELCREQATTVIFVTHDVEEAVFLGDRVLVMKPRPGRVVADVAVNLPASRDRHTKLQQDFQAIRGEVLDHLYQVMSNAEPSG
;
A
#
# COMPACT_ATOMS: atom_id res chain seq x y z
N MET A 1 3.46 5.04 -24.44
CA MET A 1 2.92 4.94 -23.06
C MET A 1 3.32 3.58 -22.55
N SER A 2 3.86 3.48 -21.31
CA SER A 2 4.15 2.17 -20.69
C SER A 2 2.85 1.37 -20.59
N ALA A 3 2.92 0.04 -20.84
CA ALA A 3 1.78 -0.85 -20.65
C ALA A 3 1.43 -1.02 -19.16
N PHE A 4 2.35 -0.67 -18.27
CA PHE A 4 2.25 -0.87 -16.82
C PHE A 4 2.34 0.46 -16.06
N ARG A 5 1.59 0.55 -14.95
CA ARG A 5 1.61 1.67 -14.02
C ARG A 5 2.88 1.67 -13.17
N LEU A 6 3.26 0.50 -12.62
CA LEU A 6 4.49 0.29 -11.88
C LEU A 6 5.22 -0.90 -12.47
N GLU A 7 6.52 -0.74 -12.70
CA GLU A 7 7.39 -1.77 -13.24
C GLU A 7 8.70 -1.84 -12.44
N ALA A 8 9.04 -3.02 -11.95
CA ALA A 8 10.29 -3.35 -11.32
C ALA A 8 11.02 -4.40 -12.16
N THR A 9 12.28 -4.18 -12.48
CA THR A 9 13.10 -5.10 -13.30
C THR A 9 14.36 -5.47 -12.53
N ASP A 10 14.55 -6.78 -12.28
CA ASP A 10 15.71 -7.38 -11.59
C ASP A 10 16.12 -6.65 -10.29
N LEU A 11 15.11 -6.18 -9.56
CA LEU A 11 15.29 -5.33 -8.39
C LEU A 11 16.01 -6.07 -7.27
N THR A 12 17.18 -5.60 -6.87
CA THR A 12 17.99 -6.14 -5.77
C THR A 12 18.31 -5.04 -4.77
N ARG A 13 18.16 -5.34 -3.49
CA ARG A 13 18.60 -4.45 -2.41
C ARG A 13 19.43 -5.19 -1.39
N THR A 14 20.66 -4.73 -1.21
CA THR A 14 21.62 -5.22 -0.22
C THR A 14 21.91 -4.12 0.77
N PHE A 15 21.82 -4.42 2.06
CA PHE A 15 22.23 -3.52 3.14
C PHE A 15 23.59 -3.94 3.65
N GLU A 16 24.51 -2.99 3.78
CA GLU A 16 25.80 -3.21 4.42
C GLU A 16 25.65 -2.97 5.93
N SER A 17 25.99 -3.97 6.75
CA SER A 17 25.99 -3.87 8.20
C SER A 17 27.35 -4.31 8.73
N GLY A 18 28.26 -3.36 8.92
CA GLY A 18 29.63 -3.62 9.30
C GLY A 18 30.36 -4.50 8.29
N SER A 19 30.81 -5.71 8.69
CA SER A 19 31.51 -6.66 7.80
C SER A 19 30.57 -7.63 7.07
N GLN A 20 29.25 -7.55 7.28
CA GLN A 20 28.27 -8.44 6.65
C GLN A 20 27.35 -7.67 5.71
N ALA A 21 27.13 -8.22 4.52
CA ALA A 21 26.13 -7.74 3.59
C ALA A 21 24.86 -8.59 3.70
N VAL A 22 23.70 -7.95 3.91
CA VAL A 22 22.39 -8.62 3.98
C VAL A 22 21.61 -8.31 2.72
N VAL A 23 21.33 -9.32 1.91
CA VAL A 23 20.48 -9.20 0.73
C VAL A 23 19.02 -9.26 1.17
N ALA A 24 18.36 -8.11 1.22
CA ALA A 24 16.96 -7.99 1.61
C ALA A 24 16.00 -8.38 0.49
N LEU A 25 16.30 -7.98 -0.75
CA LEU A 25 15.58 -8.36 -1.97
C LEU A 25 16.57 -8.84 -3.02
N GLN A 26 16.21 -9.86 -3.79
CA GLN A 26 17.05 -10.39 -4.86
C GLN A 26 16.25 -10.63 -6.15
N SER A 27 16.67 -9.94 -7.22
CA SER A 27 16.17 -10.09 -8.60
C SER A 27 14.64 -10.13 -8.68
N MET A 28 13.96 -9.19 -7.99
CA MET A 28 12.51 -9.10 -8.01
C MET A 28 12.07 -8.38 -9.29
N THR A 29 11.29 -9.06 -10.12
CA THR A 29 10.65 -8.48 -11.30
C THR A 29 9.14 -8.50 -11.10
N LEU A 30 8.50 -7.34 -11.31
CA LEU A 30 7.08 -7.14 -11.10
C LEU A 30 6.53 -6.12 -12.08
N GLN A 31 5.39 -6.44 -12.68
CA GLN A 31 4.62 -5.53 -13.53
C GLN A 31 3.19 -5.39 -12.97
N VAL A 32 2.77 -4.15 -12.76
CA VAL A 32 1.45 -3.83 -12.19
C VAL A 32 0.70 -2.92 -13.14
N GLY A 33 -0.49 -3.33 -13.52
CA GLY A 33 -1.38 -2.57 -14.40
C GLY A 33 -1.98 -1.33 -13.73
N ALA A 34 -2.53 -0.42 -14.53
CA ALA A 34 -3.27 0.71 -14.01
C ALA A 34 -4.54 0.25 -13.26
N ALA A 35 -4.87 0.90 -12.16
CA ALA A 35 -6.01 0.61 -11.29
C ALA A 35 -6.03 -0.84 -10.73
N GLN A 36 -4.91 -1.55 -10.75
CA GLN A 36 -4.75 -2.88 -10.18
C GLN A 36 -4.35 -2.81 -8.72
N VAL A 37 -4.91 -3.70 -7.90
CA VAL A 37 -4.51 -3.91 -6.51
C VAL A 37 -3.65 -5.17 -6.43
N VAL A 38 -2.38 -5.01 -6.06
CA VAL A 38 -1.44 -6.13 -5.87
C VAL A 38 -1.07 -6.21 -4.39
N CYS A 39 -1.34 -7.36 -3.79
CA CYS A 39 -1.02 -7.63 -2.39
C CYS A 39 0.26 -8.45 -2.28
N LEU A 40 1.16 -8.07 -1.38
CA LEU A 40 2.36 -8.81 -1.03
C LEU A 40 2.16 -9.46 0.34
N VAL A 41 2.29 -10.79 0.39
CA VAL A 41 2.21 -11.56 1.63
C VAL A 41 3.50 -12.36 1.84
N GLY A 42 3.82 -12.66 3.08
CA GLY A 42 5.00 -13.45 3.42
C GLY A 42 5.44 -13.25 4.86
N PRO A 43 6.34 -14.09 5.39
CA PRO A 43 6.83 -13.99 6.75
C PRO A 43 7.58 -12.68 7.02
N SER A 44 7.78 -12.37 8.29
CA SER A 44 8.57 -11.20 8.68
C SER A 44 9.99 -11.30 8.13
N GLY A 45 10.53 -10.17 7.65
CA GLY A 45 11.87 -10.11 7.07
C GLY A 45 12.00 -10.66 5.64
N CYS A 46 10.90 -10.92 4.92
CA CYS A 46 10.96 -11.31 3.50
C CYS A 46 11.10 -10.14 2.51
N GLY A 47 11.26 -8.90 2.98
CA GLY A 47 11.57 -7.75 2.12
C GLY A 47 10.36 -6.92 1.66
N LYS A 48 9.14 -7.15 2.16
CA LYS A 48 7.92 -6.41 1.76
C LYS A 48 8.05 -4.90 1.96
N SER A 49 8.41 -4.47 3.17
CA SER A 49 8.61 -3.05 3.48
C SER A 49 9.82 -2.46 2.76
N THR A 50 10.86 -3.28 2.48
CA THR A 50 11.99 -2.86 1.64
C THR A 50 11.51 -2.55 0.22
N PHE A 51 10.68 -3.43 -0.38
CA PHE A 51 10.11 -3.18 -1.69
C PHE A 51 9.27 -1.89 -1.70
N LEU A 52 8.41 -1.69 -0.69
CA LEU A 52 7.62 -0.45 -0.57
C LEU A 52 8.51 0.80 -0.46
N SER A 53 9.60 0.74 0.31
CA SER A 53 10.53 1.86 0.45
C SER A 53 11.21 2.21 -0.88
N LEU A 54 11.61 1.20 -1.66
CA LEU A 54 12.15 1.40 -3.01
C LEU A 54 11.09 1.98 -3.96
N ALA A 55 9.88 1.45 -3.94
CA ALA A 55 8.77 1.95 -4.76
C ALA A 55 8.33 3.37 -4.37
N ALA A 56 8.49 3.75 -3.11
CA ALA A 56 8.24 5.12 -2.64
C ALA A 56 9.37 6.10 -3.03
N GLY A 57 10.54 5.58 -3.43
CA GLY A 57 11.74 6.39 -3.65
C GLY A 57 12.38 6.89 -2.35
N LEU A 58 12.11 6.20 -1.23
CA LEU A 58 12.71 6.48 0.09
C LEU A 58 14.05 5.76 0.27
N ASP A 59 14.33 4.80 -0.60
CA ASP A 59 15.56 4.03 -0.67
C ASP A 59 15.91 3.75 -2.13
N GLU A 60 17.17 3.39 -2.41
CA GLU A 60 17.67 3.13 -3.76
C GLU A 60 17.99 1.65 -3.94
N PRO A 61 17.67 1.06 -5.09
CA PRO A 61 18.07 -0.30 -5.39
C PRO A 61 19.60 -0.42 -5.54
N THR A 62 20.16 -1.54 -5.08
CA THR A 62 21.58 -1.86 -5.34
C THR A 62 21.79 -2.29 -6.80
N GLN A 63 20.78 -2.96 -7.39
CA GLN A 63 20.74 -3.35 -8.80
C GLN A 63 19.30 -3.34 -9.28
N GLY A 64 19.12 -3.25 -10.61
CA GLY A 64 17.82 -3.18 -11.24
C GLY A 64 17.22 -1.77 -11.22
N SER A 65 15.96 -1.67 -11.55
CA SER A 65 15.30 -0.38 -11.72
C SER A 65 13.80 -0.46 -11.42
N LEU A 66 13.23 0.69 -11.06
CA LEU A 66 11.79 0.88 -10.80
C LEU A 66 11.26 2.05 -11.64
N TYR A 67 10.08 1.89 -12.21
CA TYR A 67 9.42 2.91 -13.02
C TYR A 67 7.95 3.06 -12.62
N ILE A 68 7.44 4.29 -12.71
CA ILE A 68 6.00 4.60 -12.70
C ILE A 68 5.66 5.30 -14.02
N ASP A 69 4.69 4.78 -14.75
CA ASP A 69 4.29 5.27 -16.09
C ASP A 69 5.49 5.40 -17.06
N GLY A 70 6.48 4.52 -16.95
CA GLY A 70 7.71 4.55 -17.75
C GLY A 70 8.75 5.59 -17.31
N VAL A 71 8.51 6.32 -16.21
CA VAL A 71 9.46 7.28 -15.63
C VAL A 71 10.20 6.60 -14.47
N ALA A 72 11.54 6.64 -14.47
CA ALA A 72 12.36 6.05 -13.42
C ALA A 72 12.09 6.72 -12.06
N ILE A 73 12.09 5.90 -11.00
CA ILE A 73 11.99 6.37 -9.62
C ILE A 73 13.39 6.75 -9.14
N GLU A 74 13.66 8.04 -9.02
CA GLU A 74 14.94 8.58 -8.53
C GLU A 74 14.81 9.20 -7.13
N GLY A 75 13.62 9.16 -6.52
CA GLY A 75 13.34 9.73 -5.20
C GLY A 75 11.85 9.83 -4.93
N PRO A 76 11.44 10.41 -3.79
CA PRO A 76 10.03 10.62 -3.46
C PRO A 76 9.31 11.49 -4.50
N GLY A 77 8.08 11.13 -4.87
CA GLY A 77 7.30 11.80 -5.90
C GLY A 77 5.85 12.05 -5.50
N ALA A 78 5.21 13.04 -6.12
CA ALA A 78 3.79 13.35 -5.91
C ALA A 78 2.84 12.40 -6.66
N ASP A 79 3.37 11.57 -7.54
CA ASP A 79 2.70 10.52 -8.31
C ASP A 79 2.35 9.30 -7.44
N ARG A 80 2.89 9.23 -6.22
CA ARG A 80 2.69 8.12 -5.28
C ARG A 80 2.38 8.60 -3.88
N GLY A 81 1.44 7.89 -3.22
CA GLY A 81 1.12 8.06 -1.81
C GLY A 81 1.69 6.90 -1.00
N MET A 82 2.10 7.15 0.25
CA MET A 82 2.57 6.12 1.16
C MET A 82 1.77 6.14 2.47
N VAL A 83 1.26 4.98 2.86
CA VAL A 83 0.66 4.73 4.17
C VAL A 83 1.59 3.79 4.93
N PHE A 84 2.16 4.28 6.01
CA PHE A 84 3.07 3.51 6.87
C PHE A 84 2.30 2.69 7.89
N GLN A 85 2.91 1.66 8.42
CA GLN A 85 2.36 0.82 9.50
C GLN A 85 1.99 1.65 10.74
N LYS A 86 2.79 2.67 11.07
CA LYS A 86 2.44 3.68 12.07
C LYS A 86 1.78 4.86 11.39
N ASP A 87 0.82 5.49 12.05
CA ASP A 87 -0.06 6.53 11.48
C ASP A 87 0.65 7.79 10.96
N CYS A 88 1.88 8.08 11.37
CA CYS A 88 2.76 9.17 10.90
C CYS A 88 2.07 10.53 10.67
N LEU A 89 0.99 10.84 11.41
CA LEU A 89 0.35 12.15 11.33
C LEU A 89 1.25 13.21 12.00
N PHE A 90 1.22 14.42 11.46
CA PHE A 90 1.89 15.56 12.06
C PHE A 90 1.15 15.97 13.34
N PRO A 91 1.75 15.81 14.54
CA PRO A 91 1.03 16.01 15.81
C PRO A 91 0.62 17.47 16.08
N TRP A 92 1.23 18.41 15.39
CA TRP A 92 0.96 19.86 15.48
C TRP A 92 -0.06 20.38 14.46
N LEU A 93 -0.57 19.50 13.57
CA LEU A 93 -1.62 19.83 12.61
C LEU A 93 -2.95 19.21 12.99
N SER A 94 -4.05 19.89 12.68
CA SER A 94 -5.39 19.31 12.77
C SER A 94 -5.55 18.13 11.82
N VAL A 95 -6.59 17.31 11.98
CA VAL A 95 -6.93 16.22 11.05
C VAL A 95 -7.08 16.76 9.62
N ARG A 96 -7.82 17.86 9.45
CA ARG A 96 -8.01 18.52 8.15
C ARG A 96 -6.68 18.99 7.55
N ASP A 97 -5.84 19.62 8.35
CA ASP A 97 -4.56 20.14 7.86
C ASP A 97 -3.58 19.01 7.55
N ASN A 98 -3.60 17.92 8.31
CA ASN A 98 -2.87 16.70 7.97
C ASN A 98 -3.28 16.17 6.59
N VAL A 99 -4.58 16.04 6.33
CA VAL A 99 -5.10 15.53 5.05
C VAL A 99 -4.75 16.48 3.89
N ARG A 100 -4.84 17.78 4.12
CA ARG A 100 -4.55 18.80 3.10
C ARG A 100 -3.06 19.11 2.92
N PHE A 101 -2.18 18.57 3.78
CA PHE A 101 -0.74 18.90 3.78
C PHE A 101 -0.08 18.71 2.42
N GLY A 102 -0.34 17.57 1.77
CA GLY A 102 0.21 17.28 0.45
C GLY A 102 -0.22 18.26 -0.65
N LEU A 103 -1.38 18.89 -0.50
CA LEU A 103 -1.87 19.89 -1.46
C LEU A 103 -1.00 21.15 -1.46
N GLY A 104 -0.50 21.59 -0.30
CA GLY A 104 0.41 22.72 -0.19
C GLY A 104 1.71 22.52 -0.99
N LEU A 105 2.20 21.28 -1.06
CA LEU A 105 3.36 20.93 -1.88
C LEU A 105 3.05 20.94 -3.38
N LEU A 106 1.81 20.68 -3.77
CA LEU A 106 1.35 20.79 -5.16
C LEU A 106 1.09 22.23 -5.59
N GLU A 107 0.61 23.08 -4.69
CA GLU A 107 0.38 24.53 -4.96
C GLU A 107 1.65 25.24 -5.43
N THR A 108 2.80 24.91 -4.84
CA THR A 108 4.10 25.48 -5.24
C THR A 108 4.53 25.07 -6.65
N ARG A 109 3.95 24.00 -7.21
CA ARG A 109 4.29 23.45 -8.53
C ARG A 109 3.25 23.76 -9.62
N ARG A 110 2.02 24.16 -9.27
CA ARG A 110 0.90 24.38 -10.21
C ARG A 110 0.09 25.62 -9.84
N SER A 111 0.23 26.67 -10.60
CA SER A 111 -0.53 27.93 -10.45
C SER A 111 -1.96 27.83 -11.01
N HIS A 112 -2.85 27.03 -10.41
CA HIS A 112 -4.24 26.92 -10.87
C HIS A 112 -5.22 26.89 -9.68
N GLY A 113 -5.66 28.05 -9.23
CA GLY A 113 -6.56 28.22 -8.07
C GLY A 113 -7.86 27.42 -8.12
N ALA A 114 -8.49 27.24 -9.28
CA ALA A 114 -9.72 26.45 -9.43
C ALA A 114 -9.47 24.93 -9.22
N SER A 115 -8.30 24.41 -9.58
CA SER A 115 -7.91 23.03 -9.36
C SER A 115 -7.70 22.74 -7.86
N MET A 116 -7.08 23.69 -7.14
CA MET A 116 -6.83 23.56 -5.70
C MET A 116 -8.09 23.61 -4.86
N ARG A 117 -9.07 24.42 -5.24
CA ARG A 117 -10.38 24.44 -4.58
C ARG A 117 -11.05 23.05 -4.64
N ARG A 118 -11.08 22.44 -5.83
CA ARG A 118 -11.64 21.09 -6.01
C ARG A 118 -10.90 20.02 -5.19
N LEU A 119 -9.57 20.12 -5.08
CA LEU A 119 -8.78 19.20 -4.25
C LEU A 119 -9.08 19.38 -2.76
N ARG A 120 -9.29 20.60 -2.29
CA ARG A 120 -9.69 20.86 -0.89
C ARG A 120 -11.11 20.33 -0.61
N GLU A 121 -12.06 20.54 -1.52
CA GLU A 121 -13.40 19.98 -1.44
C GLU A 121 -13.33 18.44 -1.41
N HIS A 122 -12.51 17.82 -2.26
CA HIS A 122 -12.26 16.39 -2.24
C HIS A 122 -11.68 15.88 -0.91
N CYS A 123 -10.75 16.60 -0.28
CA CYS A 123 -10.25 16.25 1.05
C CYS A 123 -11.38 16.24 2.10
N ASP A 124 -12.29 17.20 2.03
CA ASP A 124 -13.41 17.31 2.97
C ASP A 124 -14.41 16.15 2.74
N GLU A 125 -14.70 15.79 1.48
CA GLU A 125 -15.50 14.61 1.12
C GLU A 125 -14.85 13.30 1.63
N LEU A 126 -13.55 13.13 1.46
CA LEU A 126 -12.85 11.96 1.98
C LEU A 126 -12.94 11.86 3.50
N LEU A 127 -12.78 12.99 4.21
CA LEU A 127 -12.94 13.03 5.67
C LEU A 127 -14.35 12.63 6.12
N ASP A 128 -15.36 13.03 5.37
CA ASP A 128 -16.75 12.65 5.66
C ASP A 128 -16.98 11.15 5.43
N ARG A 129 -16.53 10.62 4.31
CA ARG A 129 -16.63 9.19 3.95
C ARG A 129 -15.97 8.25 4.97
N VAL A 130 -14.87 8.66 5.61
CA VAL A 130 -14.21 7.87 6.67
C VAL A 130 -14.76 8.18 8.06
N GLY A 131 -15.82 8.99 8.18
CA GLY A 131 -16.45 9.38 9.45
C GLY A 131 -15.58 10.28 10.33
N LEU A 132 -14.63 11.01 9.75
CA LEU A 132 -13.74 11.92 10.47
C LEU A 132 -14.12 13.39 10.35
N TRP A 133 -15.18 13.72 9.62
CA TRP A 133 -15.65 15.10 9.48
C TRP A 133 -15.96 15.81 10.80
N PRO A 134 -16.60 15.17 11.80
CA PRO A 134 -16.82 15.79 13.12
C PRO A 134 -15.52 16.10 13.88
N PHE A 135 -14.44 15.40 13.56
CA PHE A 135 -13.12 15.52 14.21
C PHE A 135 -12.09 16.28 13.38
N ARG A 136 -12.51 16.93 12.29
CA ARG A 136 -11.61 17.59 11.34
C ARG A 136 -10.70 18.65 11.95
N ASP A 137 -11.14 19.31 13.00
CA ASP A 137 -10.42 20.37 13.71
C ASP A 137 -9.66 19.84 14.95
N SER A 138 -9.76 18.52 15.25
CA SER A 138 -9.05 17.85 16.34
C SER A 138 -7.60 17.58 15.96
N TYR A 139 -6.73 17.44 16.96
CA TYR A 139 -5.32 17.06 16.80
C TYR A 139 -5.15 15.54 16.95
N PRO A 140 -4.07 14.94 16.39
CA PRO A 140 -3.83 13.48 16.47
C PRO A 140 -3.85 12.91 17.88
N SER A 141 -3.42 13.67 18.89
CA SER A 141 -3.44 13.26 20.31
C SER A 141 -4.86 13.06 20.88
N GLN A 142 -5.87 13.64 20.24
CA GLN A 142 -7.27 13.58 20.65
C GLN A 142 -8.04 12.44 19.95
N LEU A 143 -7.38 11.69 19.06
CA LEU A 143 -7.98 10.64 18.25
C LEU A 143 -7.65 9.24 18.81
N SER A 144 -8.55 8.28 18.58
CA SER A 144 -8.23 6.87 18.77
C SER A 144 -7.19 6.39 17.71
N GLY A 145 -6.54 5.25 17.95
CA GLY A 145 -5.59 4.66 16.99
C GLY A 145 -6.23 4.44 15.62
N GLY A 146 -7.45 3.89 15.58
CA GLY A 146 -8.18 3.69 14.33
C GLY A 146 -8.57 4.98 13.61
N MET A 147 -8.92 6.05 14.36
CA MET A 147 -9.17 7.37 13.75
C MET A 147 -7.91 7.96 13.13
N ARG A 148 -6.74 7.85 13.81
CA ARG A 148 -5.46 8.30 13.25
C ARG A 148 -5.10 7.53 11.97
N GLN A 149 -5.32 6.21 11.97
CA GLN A 149 -5.04 5.37 10.82
C GLN A 149 -5.93 5.73 9.61
N ARG A 150 -7.23 5.94 9.82
CA ARG A 150 -8.15 6.45 8.79
C ARG A 150 -7.69 7.79 8.24
N ALA A 151 -7.29 8.72 9.09
CA ALA A 151 -6.76 10.01 8.67
C ALA A 151 -5.47 9.87 7.83
N GLY A 152 -4.57 8.94 8.17
CA GLY A 152 -3.37 8.62 7.42
C GLY A 152 -3.66 8.11 6.01
N ILE A 153 -4.66 7.21 5.87
CA ILE A 153 -5.11 6.70 4.57
C ILE A 153 -5.69 7.83 3.71
N VAL A 154 -6.58 8.63 4.28
CA VAL A 154 -7.18 9.77 3.58
C VAL A 154 -6.12 10.79 3.15
N ARG A 155 -5.13 11.08 3.99
CA ARG A 155 -4.00 11.96 3.64
C ARG A 155 -3.25 11.46 2.41
N ALA A 156 -3.00 10.15 2.32
CA ALA A 156 -2.29 9.55 1.18
C ALA A 156 -3.13 9.62 -0.11
N LEU A 157 -4.46 9.48 -0.03
CA LEU A 157 -5.39 9.55 -1.16
C LEU A 157 -5.74 10.99 -1.59
N ALA A 158 -5.56 11.98 -0.70
CA ALA A 158 -5.97 13.37 -0.92
C ALA A 158 -5.33 14.02 -2.15
N THR A 159 -4.10 13.62 -2.49
CA THR A 159 -3.36 14.13 -3.66
C THR A 159 -3.71 13.41 -4.96
N ARG A 160 -4.59 12.42 -4.92
CA ARG A 160 -4.94 11.53 -6.05
C ARG A 160 -3.70 10.92 -6.70
N PRO A 161 -2.92 10.14 -5.95
CA PRO A 161 -1.70 9.55 -6.47
C PRO A 161 -2.01 8.50 -7.54
N ALA A 162 -1.09 8.34 -8.49
CA ALA A 162 -1.18 7.27 -9.49
C ALA A 162 -0.96 5.89 -8.86
N VAL A 163 -0.09 5.82 -7.84
CA VAL A 163 0.23 4.60 -7.07
C VAL A 163 0.07 4.88 -5.58
N LEU A 164 -0.63 4.00 -4.88
CA LEU A 164 -0.75 4.00 -3.41
C LEU A 164 0.01 2.81 -2.84
N LEU A 165 0.97 3.08 -1.98
CA LEU A 165 1.81 2.10 -1.29
C LEU A 165 1.35 2.00 0.15
N MET A 166 1.04 0.80 0.63
CA MET A 166 0.45 0.60 1.95
C MET A 166 1.19 -0.51 2.72
N ASP A 167 1.74 -0.18 3.88
CA ASP A 167 2.44 -1.12 4.76
C ASP A 167 1.58 -1.43 5.99
N GLU A 168 0.91 -2.58 6.01
CA GLU A 168 0.03 -3.08 7.07
C GLU A 168 -0.96 -2.01 7.61
N PRO A 169 -1.72 -1.31 6.72
CA PRO A 169 -2.44 -0.08 7.09
C PRO A 169 -3.63 -0.30 8.03
N PHE A 170 -4.04 -1.54 8.27
CA PHE A 170 -5.22 -1.83 9.10
C PHE A 170 -4.89 -2.51 10.43
N GLY A 171 -3.60 -2.62 10.78
CA GLY A 171 -3.15 -3.33 11.98
C GLY A 171 -3.68 -2.79 13.31
N ALA A 172 -3.99 -1.48 13.40
CA ALA A 172 -4.51 -0.85 14.61
C ALA A 172 -6.05 -0.79 14.68
N LEU A 173 -6.77 -1.35 13.67
CA LEU A 173 -8.23 -1.33 13.62
C LEU A 173 -8.83 -2.59 14.28
N ASP A 174 -9.96 -2.41 14.96
CA ASP A 174 -10.82 -3.54 15.33
C ASP A 174 -11.41 -4.22 14.09
N ALA A 175 -11.89 -5.46 14.25
CA ALA A 175 -12.32 -6.29 13.13
C ALA A 175 -13.42 -5.64 12.27
N GLN A 176 -14.43 -5.03 12.90
CA GLN A 176 -15.55 -4.42 12.18
C GLN A 176 -15.10 -3.17 11.41
N THR A 177 -14.38 -2.27 12.08
CA THR A 177 -13.82 -1.06 11.45
C THR A 177 -12.87 -1.42 10.30
N ARG A 178 -12.08 -2.49 10.45
CA ARG A 178 -11.16 -2.99 9.42
C ARG A 178 -11.93 -3.41 8.17
N GLU A 179 -12.98 -4.20 8.29
CA GLU A 179 -13.81 -4.61 7.15
C GLU A 179 -14.44 -3.42 6.43
N ASP A 180 -15.00 -2.48 7.17
CA ASP A 180 -15.59 -1.26 6.59
C ASP A 180 -14.55 -0.43 5.84
N MET A 181 -13.33 -0.33 6.40
CA MET A 181 -12.22 0.38 5.75
C MET A 181 -11.66 -0.34 4.53
N GLN A 182 -11.64 -1.67 4.51
CA GLN A 182 -11.25 -2.47 3.34
C GLN A 182 -12.21 -2.23 2.17
N ILE A 183 -13.51 -2.27 2.42
CA ILE A 183 -14.55 -2.00 1.41
C ILE A 183 -14.39 -0.57 0.88
N LEU A 184 -14.31 0.41 1.78
CA LEU A 184 -14.17 1.82 1.41
C LEU A 184 -12.88 2.09 0.62
N LEU A 185 -11.75 1.47 1.01
CA LEU A 185 -10.50 1.59 0.27
C LEU A 185 -10.65 1.12 -1.18
N LEU A 186 -11.27 -0.05 -1.40
CA LEU A 186 -11.52 -0.58 -2.74
C LEU A 186 -12.39 0.37 -3.58
N GLU A 187 -13.44 0.95 -2.99
CA GLU A 187 -14.29 1.92 -3.65
C GLU A 187 -13.50 3.17 -4.06
N LEU A 188 -12.78 3.78 -3.12
CA LEU A 188 -11.99 5.00 -3.36
C LEU A 188 -10.90 4.79 -4.41
N CYS A 189 -10.18 3.67 -4.35
CA CYS A 189 -9.11 3.37 -5.31
C CYS A 189 -9.68 3.15 -6.72
N ARG A 190 -10.85 2.51 -6.85
CA ARG A 190 -11.52 2.34 -8.15
C ARG A 190 -12.02 3.66 -8.72
N GLU A 191 -12.70 4.48 -7.90
CA GLU A 191 -13.19 5.80 -8.32
C GLU A 191 -12.06 6.70 -8.82
N GLN A 192 -10.88 6.60 -8.22
CA GLN A 192 -9.71 7.40 -8.59
C GLN A 192 -8.81 6.72 -9.64
N ALA A 193 -9.10 5.47 -10.04
CA ALA A 193 -8.23 4.63 -10.86
C ALA A 193 -6.80 4.52 -10.29
N THR A 194 -6.67 4.47 -8.95
CA THR A 194 -5.40 4.37 -8.25
C THR A 194 -4.91 2.93 -8.27
N THR A 195 -3.66 2.72 -8.67
CA THR A 195 -2.97 1.43 -8.53
C THR A 195 -2.48 1.26 -7.10
N VAL A 196 -2.66 0.08 -6.50
CA VAL A 196 -2.31 -0.16 -5.10
C VAL A 196 -1.29 -1.28 -4.98
N ILE A 197 -0.24 -1.04 -4.19
CA ILE A 197 0.64 -2.07 -3.65
C ILE A 197 0.36 -2.16 -2.16
N PHE A 198 -0.17 -3.29 -1.74
CA PHE A 198 -0.63 -3.51 -0.38
C PHE A 198 0.20 -4.60 0.30
N VAL A 199 0.84 -4.28 1.39
CA VAL A 199 1.60 -5.24 2.21
C VAL A 199 0.78 -5.63 3.42
N THR A 200 0.64 -6.92 3.65
CA THR A 200 0.00 -7.49 4.83
C THR A 200 0.59 -8.85 5.18
N HIS A 201 0.40 -9.29 6.41
CA HIS A 201 0.64 -10.67 6.84
C HIS A 201 -0.66 -11.49 6.89
N ASP A 202 -1.81 -10.85 6.69
CA ASP A 202 -3.13 -11.50 6.70
C ASP A 202 -3.53 -11.92 5.28
N VAL A 203 -3.62 -13.24 5.04
CA VAL A 203 -3.99 -13.81 3.74
C VAL A 203 -5.43 -13.48 3.37
N GLU A 204 -6.34 -13.46 4.35
CA GLU A 204 -7.74 -13.14 4.10
C GLU A 204 -7.87 -11.69 3.60
N GLU A 205 -7.13 -10.77 4.21
CA GLU A 205 -7.06 -9.38 3.79
C GLU A 205 -6.48 -9.25 2.37
N ALA A 206 -5.38 -9.96 2.08
CA ALA A 206 -4.75 -9.92 0.77
C ALA A 206 -5.66 -10.43 -0.35
N VAL A 207 -6.38 -11.53 -0.13
CA VAL A 207 -7.36 -12.07 -1.10
C VAL A 207 -8.58 -11.18 -1.20
N PHE A 208 -9.02 -10.58 -0.08
CA PHE A 208 -10.18 -9.68 -0.11
C PHE A 208 -9.90 -8.38 -0.88
N LEU A 209 -8.70 -7.85 -0.82
CA LEU A 209 -8.33 -6.58 -1.45
C LEU A 209 -7.73 -6.75 -2.84
N GLY A 210 -6.88 -7.76 -3.02
CA GLY A 210 -6.04 -7.91 -4.21
C GLY A 210 -6.80 -8.35 -5.47
N ASP A 211 -6.29 -7.93 -6.60
CA ASP A 211 -6.52 -8.56 -7.90
C ASP A 211 -5.45 -9.63 -8.18
N ARG A 212 -4.30 -9.51 -7.49
CA ARG A 212 -3.21 -10.49 -7.46
C ARG A 212 -2.61 -10.53 -6.06
N VAL A 213 -2.20 -11.72 -5.63
CA VAL A 213 -1.46 -11.92 -4.38
C VAL A 213 -0.09 -12.51 -4.68
N LEU A 214 0.95 -11.76 -4.35
CA LEU A 214 2.34 -12.19 -4.48
C LEU A 214 2.82 -12.78 -3.16
N VAL A 215 3.23 -14.04 -3.17
CA VAL A 215 3.80 -14.71 -2.01
C VAL A 215 5.31 -14.55 -2.03
N MET A 216 5.87 -14.01 -0.94
CA MET A 216 7.30 -13.76 -0.81
C MET A 216 7.96 -14.71 0.19
N LYS A 217 9.15 -15.21 -0.14
CA LYS A 217 10.03 -15.93 0.78
C LYS A 217 11.12 -15.03 1.36
N PRO A 218 11.63 -15.34 2.59
CA PRO A 218 12.75 -14.59 3.18
C PRO A 218 14.14 -15.10 2.71
N ARG A 219 15.15 -14.30 2.93
CA ARG A 219 16.60 -14.62 2.94
C ARG A 219 17.13 -15.34 1.72
N PRO A 220 17.23 -14.71 0.59
CA PRO A 220 16.83 -13.34 0.25
C PRO A 220 15.35 -13.27 -0.11
N GLY A 221 14.78 -12.05 0.04
CA GLY A 221 13.40 -11.76 -0.34
C GLY A 221 13.19 -11.97 -1.84
N ARG A 222 12.27 -12.84 -2.21
CA ARG A 222 11.87 -13.15 -3.60
C ARG A 222 10.39 -13.46 -3.67
N VAL A 223 9.75 -13.13 -4.77
CA VAL A 223 8.42 -13.65 -5.12
C VAL A 223 8.54 -15.11 -5.51
N VAL A 224 7.74 -15.97 -4.92
CA VAL A 224 7.71 -17.42 -5.20
C VAL A 224 6.40 -17.88 -5.81
N ALA A 225 5.31 -17.12 -5.65
CA ALA A 225 4.05 -17.36 -6.31
C ALA A 225 3.36 -16.03 -6.62
N ASP A 226 2.58 -16.02 -7.69
CA ASP A 226 1.75 -14.90 -8.16
C ASP A 226 0.36 -15.46 -8.45
N VAL A 227 -0.53 -15.30 -7.49
CA VAL A 227 -1.88 -15.87 -7.50
C VAL A 227 -2.86 -14.82 -8.00
N ALA A 228 -3.55 -15.12 -9.11
CA ALA A 228 -4.61 -14.24 -9.62
C ALA A 228 -5.87 -14.37 -8.76
N VAL A 229 -6.46 -13.25 -8.38
CA VAL A 229 -7.69 -13.19 -7.58
C VAL A 229 -8.87 -12.85 -8.47
N ASN A 230 -9.52 -13.88 -9.01
CA ASN A 230 -10.66 -13.74 -9.91
C ASN A 230 -11.99 -13.60 -9.12
N LEU A 231 -12.09 -12.54 -8.31
CA LEU A 231 -13.31 -12.22 -7.56
C LEU A 231 -14.03 -11.01 -8.20
N PRO A 232 -15.34 -10.86 -7.94
CA PRO A 232 -16.07 -9.69 -8.40
C PRO A 232 -15.41 -8.38 -7.97
N ALA A 233 -15.53 -7.36 -8.82
CA ALA A 233 -14.99 -6.05 -8.51
C ALA A 233 -15.65 -5.44 -7.26
N SER A 234 -16.97 -5.48 -7.13
CA SER A 234 -17.67 -5.10 -5.90
C SER A 234 -17.57 -6.25 -4.89
N ARG A 235 -16.94 -5.99 -3.76
CA ARG A 235 -16.74 -6.96 -2.67
C ARG A 235 -17.40 -6.44 -1.41
N ASP A 236 -18.08 -7.34 -0.72
CA ASP A 236 -18.75 -7.08 0.54
C ASP A 236 -18.37 -8.13 1.59
N ARG A 237 -18.97 -8.06 2.77
CA ARG A 237 -18.70 -9.01 3.86
C ARG A 237 -19.03 -10.46 3.49
N HIS A 238 -20.00 -10.70 2.58
CA HIS A 238 -20.40 -12.04 2.14
C HIS A 238 -19.40 -12.63 1.15
N THR A 239 -18.59 -11.82 0.49
CA THR A 239 -17.55 -12.28 -0.45
C THR A 239 -16.60 -13.28 0.21
N LYS A 240 -16.26 -13.09 1.47
CA LYS A 240 -15.37 -13.98 2.25
C LYS A 240 -15.97 -15.38 2.47
N LEU A 241 -17.28 -15.53 2.37
CA LEU A 241 -17.99 -16.80 2.55
C LEU A 241 -18.14 -17.60 1.24
N GLN A 242 -17.80 -17.01 0.10
CA GLN A 242 -17.92 -17.62 -1.21
C GLN A 242 -16.86 -18.69 -1.42
N GLN A 243 -17.22 -19.75 -2.16
CA GLN A 243 -16.34 -20.87 -2.43
C GLN A 243 -15.06 -20.45 -3.17
N ASP A 244 -15.17 -19.55 -4.15
CA ASP A 244 -14.04 -19.06 -4.93
C ASP A 244 -13.04 -18.29 -4.03
N PHE A 245 -13.55 -17.49 -3.09
CA PHE A 245 -12.71 -16.81 -2.11
C PHE A 245 -11.94 -17.81 -1.24
N GLN A 246 -12.62 -18.85 -0.73
CA GLN A 246 -12.00 -19.85 0.13
C GLN A 246 -10.98 -20.71 -0.64
N ALA A 247 -11.24 -21.00 -1.92
CA ALA A 247 -10.29 -21.71 -2.78
C ALA A 247 -9.00 -20.90 -3.01
N ILE A 248 -9.11 -19.62 -3.38
CA ILE A 248 -7.95 -18.74 -3.59
C ILE A 248 -7.18 -18.54 -2.28
N ARG A 249 -7.90 -18.34 -1.17
CA ARG A 249 -7.28 -18.23 0.16
C ARG A 249 -6.49 -19.48 0.51
N GLY A 250 -7.05 -20.67 0.22
CA GLY A 250 -6.37 -21.97 0.41
C GLY A 250 -5.08 -22.04 -0.41
N GLU A 251 -5.12 -21.70 -1.69
CA GLU A 251 -3.95 -21.69 -2.58
C GLU A 251 -2.83 -20.79 -2.05
N VAL A 252 -3.15 -19.57 -1.63
CA VAL A 252 -2.16 -18.64 -1.05
C VAL A 252 -1.56 -19.18 0.24
N LEU A 253 -2.38 -19.81 1.11
CA LEU A 253 -1.91 -20.44 2.35
C LEU A 253 -0.96 -21.61 2.07
N ASP A 254 -1.25 -22.45 1.09
CA ASP A 254 -0.40 -23.57 0.70
C ASP A 254 0.99 -23.10 0.25
N HIS A 255 1.06 -22.03 -0.54
CA HIS A 255 2.33 -21.42 -0.92
C HIS A 255 3.09 -20.86 0.30
N LEU A 256 2.39 -20.21 1.24
CA LEU A 256 3.02 -19.72 2.47
C LEU A 256 3.56 -20.83 3.36
N TYR A 257 2.81 -21.94 3.52
CA TYR A 257 3.28 -23.10 4.28
C TYR A 257 4.50 -23.75 3.64
N GLN A 258 4.57 -23.85 2.31
CA GLN A 258 5.76 -24.32 1.60
C GLN A 258 6.98 -23.40 1.85
N VAL A 259 6.78 -22.08 1.86
CA VAL A 259 7.83 -21.12 2.19
C VAL A 259 8.34 -21.29 3.63
N MET A 260 7.43 -21.52 4.57
CA MET A 260 7.77 -21.66 6.00
C MET A 260 8.46 -23.00 6.31
N SER A 261 8.02 -24.09 5.67
CA SER A 261 8.62 -25.41 5.84
C SER A 261 10.01 -25.55 5.21
N ASN A 262 10.26 -24.80 4.12
CA ASN A 262 11.57 -24.76 3.46
C ASN A 262 12.56 -23.75 4.08
N ALA A 263 12.12 -22.93 5.02
CA ALA A 263 12.96 -22.08 5.86
C ALA A 263 13.47 -22.91 7.04
N GLU A 264 14.41 -23.84 6.80
CA GLU A 264 15.08 -24.55 7.89
C GLU A 264 15.65 -23.60 8.91
N PRO A 265 15.60 -23.96 10.21
CA PRO A 265 16.27 -23.20 11.24
C PRO A 265 17.77 -23.24 10.94
N SER A 266 18.36 -22.08 10.66
CA SER A 266 19.81 -21.92 10.66
C SER A 266 20.27 -22.23 12.09
N GLY A 267 20.89 -23.42 12.29
CA GLY A 267 21.51 -23.84 13.54
C GLY A 267 22.63 -22.89 13.97
#